data_074987f518b2e9c71bbc315bc40fe0aa
#
_entry.id   074987f518b2e9c71bbc315bc40fe0aa
#
_cell.length_a   1.000
_cell.length_b   1.000
_cell.length_c   1.000
_cell.angle_alpha   90.00
_cell.angle_beta   90.00
_cell.angle_gamma   90.00
#
_symmetry.space_group_name_H-M   'P 1'
#
loop_
_entity.id
_entity.type
_entity.pdbx_description
1 polymer ?
#
loop_
_entity_poly.entity_id
_entity_poly.type
_entity_poly.pdbx_seq_one_letter_code
_entity_poly.pdbx_strand_id
1 'polypeptide(L)'
;MTDTMIALITGGNKGIGREIAAQLAALGHTVVIASRNAEAGDRAAAELRGAGGVTAAVVIDVTDPASADAAATAVGERFGRLDALINNAGISHLPGHGIEGQQPATADVDEVRTIFETNFFGVINVTNAFLPLLRHSAAPWIVNVSSSAGSLAKMADPDNHSRIAIGYVPSKTALTALTLQYAKGLADEHILVNAVDPGFVATDLNNFAGVRTPAQGAVAAVQMATIPHDGPTGTFTDDQGPAPW
;
A
#
# COMPACT_ATOMS: atom_id res chain seq x y z
N MET A 1 -24.84 4.59 -12.88
CA MET A 1 -24.33 4.97 -11.56
C MET A 1 -23.24 3.97 -11.26
N THR A 2 -22.00 4.40 -11.13
CA THR A 2 -20.91 3.52 -10.69
C THR A 2 -21.21 3.14 -9.25
N ASP A 3 -21.29 1.83 -8.96
CA ASP A 3 -21.51 1.35 -7.60
C ASP A 3 -20.42 1.90 -6.68
N THR A 4 -20.81 2.37 -5.50
CA THR A 4 -19.89 2.91 -4.51
C THR A 4 -18.98 1.80 -3.99
N MET A 5 -17.70 1.88 -4.32
CA MET A 5 -16.66 0.96 -3.86
C MET A 5 -16.34 1.19 -2.38
N ILE A 6 -16.01 0.12 -1.66
CA ILE A 6 -15.46 0.16 -0.29
C ILE A 6 -13.97 -0.14 -0.39
N ALA A 7 -13.14 0.85 -0.08
CA ALA A 7 -11.69 0.76 -0.16
C ALA A 7 -11.04 0.85 1.22
N LEU A 8 -10.13 -0.07 1.55
CA LEU A 8 -9.32 -0.01 2.76
C LEU A 8 -7.87 0.33 2.41
N ILE A 9 -7.29 1.30 3.13
CA ILE A 9 -5.92 1.76 2.92
C ILE A 9 -5.11 1.59 4.21
N THR A 10 -4.11 0.70 4.19
CA THR A 10 -3.18 0.56 5.30
C THR A 10 -2.23 1.76 5.38
N GLY A 11 -1.95 2.25 6.60
CA GLY A 11 -1.19 3.49 6.77
C GLY A 11 -1.92 4.71 6.19
N GLY A 12 -3.25 4.69 6.14
CA GLY A 12 -4.09 5.73 5.53
C GLY A 12 -4.22 7.02 6.34
N ASN A 13 -3.56 7.12 7.50
CA ASN A 13 -3.67 8.28 8.39
C ASN A 13 -2.72 9.44 8.04
N LYS A 14 -1.75 9.24 7.16
CA LYS A 14 -0.75 10.25 6.75
C LYS A 14 -0.16 9.97 5.37
N GLY A 15 0.61 10.94 4.86
CA GLY A 15 1.41 10.80 3.64
C GLY A 15 0.60 10.35 2.41
N ILE A 16 1.19 9.44 1.65
CA ILE A 16 0.59 8.90 0.41
C ILE A 16 -0.74 8.21 0.72
N GLY A 17 -0.80 7.40 1.78
CA GLY A 17 -2.03 6.67 2.13
C GLY A 17 -3.22 7.58 2.42
N ARG A 18 -2.99 8.73 3.09
CA ARG A 18 -4.03 9.72 3.34
C ARG A 18 -4.51 10.38 2.04
N GLU A 19 -3.61 10.64 1.11
CA GLU A 19 -3.96 11.21 -0.19
C GLU A 19 -4.70 10.21 -1.08
N ILE A 20 -4.33 8.92 -1.07
CA ILE A 20 -5.10 7.86 -1.72
C ILE A 20 -6.53 7.85 -1.17
N ALA A 21 -6.67 7.90 0.16
CA ALA A 21 -7.96 7.96 0.83
C ALA A 21 -8.78 9.20 0.42
N ALA A 22 -8.14 10.37 0.36
CA ALA A 22 -8.79 11.62 -0.04
C ALA A 22 -9.27 11.59 -1.50
N GLN A 23 -8.43 11.10 -2.43
CA GLN A 23 -8.78 11.02 -3.85
C GLN A 23 -9.90 10.01 -4.10
N LEU A 24 -9.88 8.83 -3.47
CA LEU A 24 -10.97 7.85 -3.58
C LEU A 24 -12.27 8.37 -2.98
N ALA A 25 -12.22 9.08 -1.84
CA ALA A 25 -13.39 9.72 -1.25
C ALA A 25 -13.96 10.82 -2.17
N ALA A 26 -13.11 11.61 -2.83
CA ALA A 26 -13.53 12.63 -3.79
C ALA A 26 -14.20 12.03 -5.04
N LEU A 27 -13.87 10.78 -5.40
CA LEU A 27 -14.56 10.02 -6.45
C LEU A 27 -15.90 9.43 -5.99
N GLY A 28 -16.30 9.66 -4.74
CA GLY A 28 -17.58 9.18 -4.16
C GLY A 28 -17.51 7.79 -3.55
N HIS A 29 -16.32 7.23 -3.35
CA HIS A 29 -16.15 5.91 -2.73
C HIS A 29 -16.17 5.98 -1.20
N THR A 30 -16.57 4.87 -0.56
CA THR A 30 -16.41 4.69 0.88
C THR A 30 -14.99 4.27 1.21
N VAL A 31 -14.34 4.98 2.13
CA VAL A 31 -12.93 4.76 2.47
C VAL A 31 -12.78 4.32 3.92
N VAL A 32 -12.04 3.24 4.15
CA VAL A 32 -11.66 2.74 5.47
C VAL A 32 -10.17 3.03 5.68
N ILE A 33 -9.87 3.92 6.62
CA ILE A 33 -8.49 4.25 7.00
C ILE A 33 -8.01 3.25 8.03
N ALA A 34 -7.00 2.47 7.68
CA ALA A 34 -6.33 1.57 8.61
C ALA A 34 -5.04 2.21 9.15
N SER A 35 -4.91 2.26 10.47
CA SER A 35 -3.79 2.87 11.17
C SER A 35 -3.46 2.10 12.46
N ARG A 36 -2.18 1.97 12.83
CA ARG A 36 -1.76 1.41 14.13
C ARG A 36 -2.23 2.25 15.32
N ASN A 37 -2.33 3.56 15.12
CA ASN A 37 -2.79 4.52 16.12
C ASN A 37 -4.25 4.87 15.85
N ALA A 38 -5.13 4.47 16.76
CA ALA A 38 -6.58 4.69 16.66
C ALA A 38 -6.91 6.18 16.51
N GLU A 39 -6.34 7.04 17.37
CA GLU A 39 -6.63 8.48 17.35
C GLU A 39 -6.19 9.14 16.04
N ALA A 40 -5.05 8.72 15.47
CA ALA A 40 -4.57 9.26 14.21
C ALA A 40 -5.47 8.79 13.03
N GLY A 41 -5.93 7.55 13.07
CA GLY A 41 -6.90 7.02 12.12
C GLY A 41 -8.24 7.76 12.18
N ASP A 42 -8.78 7.95 13.39
CA ASP A 42 -10.05 8.64 13.61
C ASP A 42 -9.99 10.10 13.17
N ARG A 43 -8.89 10.83 13.49
CA ARG A 43 -8.69 12.20 13.00
C ARG A 43 -8.69 12.27 11.49
N ALA A 44 -7.91 11.43 10.83
CA ALA A 44 -7.85 11.42 9.36
C ALA A 44 -9.22 11.10 8.74
N ALA A 45 -9.95 10.13 9.30
CA ALA A 45 -11.30 9.82 8.86
C ALA A 45 -12.28 10.99 9.10
N ALA A 46 -12.19 11.69 10.23
CA ALA A 46 -13.03 12.84 10.55
C ALA A 46 -12.77 14.02 9.59
N GLU A 47 -11.52 14.31 9.28
CA GLU A 47 -11.13 15.35 8.32
C GLU A 47 -11.71 15.08 6.93
N LEU A 48 -11.61 13.84 6.44
CA LEU A 48 -12.18 13.46 5.14
C LEU A 48 -13.72 13.50 5.14
N ARG A 49 -14.39 13.14 6.24
CA ARG A 49 -15.85 13.32 6.40
C ARG A 49 -16.24 14.79 6.35
N GLY A 50 -15.48 15.66 7.01
CA GLY A 50 -15.67 17.10 6.96
C GLY A 50 -15.57 17.69 5.56
N ALA A 51 -14.82 17.04 4.66
CA ALA A 51 -14.72 17.38 3.26
C ALA A 51 -15.79 16.70 2.37
N GLY A 52 -16.76 15.98 2.96
CA GLY A 52 -17.89 15.36 2.26
C GLY A 52 -17.69 13.86 1.91
N GLY A 53 -16.58 13.26 2.30
CA GLY A 53 -16.30 11.82 2.06
C GLY A 53 -17.04 10.88 3.03
N VAL A 54 -17.39 9.68 2.56
CA VAL A 54 -17.86 8.59 3.43
C VAL A 54 -16.65 7.81 3.93
N THR A 55 -16.28 8.00 5.21
CA THR A 55 -15.07 7.42 5.76
C THR A 55 -15.28 6.71 7.09
N ALA A 56 -14.49 5.69 7.34
CA ALA A 56 -14.37 4.98 8.61
C ALA A 56 -12.89 4.84 8.98
N ALA A 57 -12.61 4.51 10.23
CA ALA A 57 -11.28 4.12 10.67
C ALA A 57 -11.33 2.71 11.29
N VAL A 58 -10.23 1.99 11.19
CA VAL A 58 -9.99 0.70 11.85
C VAL A 58 -8.54 0.63 12.31
N VAL A 59 -8.31 -0.05 13.43
CA VAL A 59 -6.93 -0.26 13.91
C VAL A 59 -6.33 -1.48 13.24
N ILE A 60 -5.17 -1.31 12.61
CA ILE A 60 -4.36 -2.42 12.06
C ILE A 60 -2.89 -2.17 12.36
N ASP A 61 -2.27 -3.07 13.10
CA ASP A 61 -0.84 -3.30 13.03
C ASP A 61 -0.60 -4.41 11.99
N VAL A 62 0.00 -4.06 10.87
CA VAL A 62 0.21 -5.00 9.76
C VAL A 62 1.16 -6.15 10.14
N THR A 63 2.00 -5.95 11.17
CA THR A 63 2.94 -6.95 11.66
C THR A 63 2.29 -7.96 12.61
N ASP A 64 1.05 -7.70 13.05
CA ASP A 64 0.27 -8.59 13.92
C ASP A 64 -0.90 -9.21 13.15
N PRO A 65 -0.86 -10.54 12.83
CA PRO A 65 -1.95 -11.22 12.17
C PRO A 65 -3.29 -11.11 12.91
N ALA A 66 -3.28 -11.15 14.25
CA ALA A 66 -4.50 -11.05 15.04
C ALA A 66 -5.14 -9.65 14.93
N SER A 67 -4.33 -8.60 14.82
CA SER A 67 -4.81 -7.24 14.53
C SER A 67 -5.47 -7.15 13.15
N ALA A 68 -4.88 -7.79 12.13
CA ALA A 68 -5.45 -7.83 10.78
C ALA A 68 -6.80 -8.60 10.75
N ASP A 69 -6.89 -9.75 11.43
CA ASP A 69 -8.12 -10.56 11.54
C ASP A 69 -9.23 -9.81 12.26
N ALA A 70 -8.93 -9.14 13.38
CA ALA A 70 -9.88 -8.33 14.11
C ALA A 70 -10.43 -7.17 13.25
N ALA A 71 -9.54 -6.52 12.50
CA ALA A 71 -9.93 -5.45 11.58
C ALA A 71 -10.81 -5.97 10.42
N ALA A 72 -10.49 -7.13 9.84
CA ALA A 72 -11.31 -7.74 8.80
C ALA A 72 -12.70 -8.09 9.32
N THR A 73 -12.80 -8.61 10.56
CA THR A 73 -14.09 -8.87 11.23
C THR A 73 -14.91 -7.58 11.35
N ALA A 74 -14.32 -6.50 11.90
CA ALA A 74 -15.00 -5.22 12.08
C ALA A 74 -15.47 -4.59 10.75
N VAL A 75 -14.66 -4.69 9.69
CA VAL A 75 -15.03 -4.23 8.35
C VAL A 75 -16.15 -5.11 7.77
N GLY A 76 -16.09 -6.43 7.97
CA GLY A 76 -17.11 -7.37 7.55
C GLY A 76 -18.45 -7.11 8.20
N GLU A 77 -18.49 -6.92 9.53
CA GLU A 77 -19.70 -6.58 10.28
C GLU A 77 -20.34 -5.27 9.82
N ARG A 78 -19.50 -4.28 9.45
CA ARG A 78 -19.99 -2.96 9.08
C ARG A 78 -20.42 -2.85 7.62
N PHE A 79 -19.72 -3.51 6.71
CA PHE A 79 -19.88 -3.30 5.26
C PHE A 79 -20.22 -4.57 4.48
N GLY A 80 -20.00 -5.75 5.05
CA GLY A 80 -20.28 -7.07 4.42
C GLY A 80 -19.30 -7.48 3.32
N ARG A 81 -18.52 -6.55 2.77
CA ARG A 81 -17.54 -6.77 1.70
C ARG A 81 -16.41 -5.76 1.74
N LEU A 82 -15.37 -6.03 0.98
CA LEU A 82 -14.33 -5.06 0.61
C LEU A 82 -14.13 -5.11 -0.90
N ASP A 83 -14.09 -3.96 -1.57
CA ASP A 83 -13.91 -3.89 -3.02
C ASP A 83 -12.44 -3.59 -3.39
N ALA A 84 -11.73 -2.76 -2.63
CA ALA A 84 -10.32 -2.49 -2.87
C ALA A 84 -9.50 -2.55 -1.57
N LEU A 85 -8.39 -3.31 -1.61
CA LEU A 85 -7.37 -3.32 -0.57
C LEU A 85 -6.11 -2.62 -1.08
N ILE A 86 -5.73 -1.51 -0.44
CA ILE A 86 -4.50 -0.79 -0.76
C ILE A 86 -3.48 -1.01 0.35
N ASN A 87 -2.50 -1.88 0.10
CA ASN A 87 -1.37 -2.13 0.97
C ASN A 87 -0.35 -1.01 0.80
N ASN A 88 -0.50 0.06 1.59
CA ASN A 88 0.37 1.24 1.53
C ASN A 88 1.29 1.36 2.76
N ALA A 89 0.95 0.74 3.89
CA ALA A 89 1.80 0.77 5.08
C ALA A 89 3.21 0.26 4.77
N GLY A 90 4.23 1.01 5.19
CA GLY A 90 5.62 0.65 4.96
C GLY A 90 6.57 1.54 5.74
N ILE A 91 7.78 1.06 5.96
CA ILE A 91 8.89 1.78 6.59
C ILE A 91 10.15 1.66 5.73
N SER A 92 11.02 2.66 5.78
CA SER A 92 12.31 2.65 5.10
C SER A 92 13.49 2.40 6.05
N HIS A 93 13.33 2.72 7.33
CA HIS A 93 14.29 2.55 8.43
C HIS A 93 13.57 2.57 9.77
N LEU A 94 14.24 2.20 10.84
CA LEU A 94 13.71 2.31 12.20
C LEU A 94 13.76 3.76 12.71
N PRO A 95 12.90 4.13 13.68
CA PRO A 95 12.98 5.43 14.35
C PRO A 95 14.37 5.68 14.95
N GLY A 96 14.96 6.83 14.66
CA GLY A 96 16.31 7.19 15.12
C GLY A 96 17.44 6.66 14.24
N HIS A 97 17.15 5.80 13.27
CA HIS A 97 18.10 5.34 12.25
C HIS A 97 17.87 6.15 10.96
N GLY A 98 18.84 6.08 10.04
CA GLY A 98 18.73 6.64 8.69
C GLY A 98 18.90 5.54 7.66
N ILE A 99 18.36 5.75 6.47
CA ILE A 99 18.53 4.82 5.34
C ILE A 99 20.02 4.63 4.98
N GLU A 100 20.85 5.62 5.30
CA GLU A 100 22.31 5.59 5.11
C GLU A 100 23.00 4.49 5.93
N GLY A 101 22.40 4.05 7.04
CA GLY A 101 22.91 2.94 7.87
C GLY A 101 22.76 1.56 7.22
N GLN A 102 21.98 1.45 6.15
CA GLN A 102 21.68 0.17 5.49
C GLN A 102 22.72 -0.21 4.41
N GLN A 103 24.01 0.01 4.70
CA GLN A 103 25.09 -0.39 3.79
C GLN A 103 25.37 -1.91 3.91
N PRO A 104 25.68 -2.63 2.81
CA PRO A 104 25.82 -4.09 2.79
C PRO A 104 26.81 -4.63 3.83
N ALA A 105 27.89 -3.92 4.11
CA ALA A 105 28.93 -4.38 5.01
C ALA A 105 28.62 -4.12 6.50
N THR A 106 27.68 -3.23 6.83
CA THR A 106 27.48 -2.72 8.19
C THR A 106 26.02 -2.68 8.63
N ALA A 107 25.10 -3.10 7.77
CA ALA A 107 23.68 -3.06 8.09
C ALA A 107 23.33 -4.00 9.26
N ASP A 108 22.47 -3.50 10.13
CA ASP A 108 21.88 -4.28 11.22
C ASP A 108 20.82 -5.24 10.64
N VAL A 109 21.04 -6.54 10.85
CA VAL A 109 20.12 -7.59 10.36
C VAL A 109 18.75 -7.50 11.04
N ASP A 110 18.67 -7.07 12.29
CA ASP A 110 17.41 -6.97 13.00
C ASP A 110 16.58 -5.76 12.48
N GLU A 111 17.25 -4.67 12.08
CA GLU A 111 16.58 -3.59 11.32
C GLU A 111 16.04 -4.11 9.98
N VAL A 112 16.84 -4.86 9.22
CA VAL A 112 16.40 -5.46 7.95
C VAL A 112 15.18 -6.35 8.16
N ARG A 113 15.19 -7.22 9.18
CA ARG A 113 14.04 -8.07 9.53
C ARG A 113 12.80 -7.23 9.82
N THR A 114 12.93 -6.18 10.64
CA THR A 114 11.80 -5.32 11.00
C THR A 114 11.20 -4.61 9.78
N ILE A 115 12.05 -4.22 8.82
CA ILE A 115 11.57 -3.65 7.55
C ILE A 115 10.79 -4.69 6.75
N PHE A 116 11.29 -5.93 6.66
CA PHE A 116 10.58 -7.01 5.99
C PHE A 116 9.28 -7.41 6.69
N GLU A 117 9.25 -7.41 8.04
CA GLU A 117 8.02 -7.66 8.80
C GLU A 117 6.91 -6.70 8.40
N THR A 118 7.22 -5.41 8.21
CA THR A 118 6.23 -4.43 7.79
C THR A 118 5.93 -4.50 6.29
N ASN A 119 6.99 -4.45 5.45
CA ASN A 119 6.84 -4.18 4.01
C ASN A 119 6.48 -5.43 3.20
N PHE A 120 6.72 -6.63 3.74
CA PHE A 120 6.50 -7.91 3.06
C PHE A 120 5.53 -8.81 3.84
N PHE A 121 5.88 -9.24 5.04
CA PHE A 121 5.02 -10.13 5.83
C PHE A 121 3.72 -9.44 6.24
N GLY A 122 3.76 -8.15 6.56
CA GLY A 122 2.57 -7.37 6.87
C GLY A 122 1.57 -7.30 5.71
N VAL A 123 2.05 -7.25 4.47
CA VAL A 123 1.18 -7.32 3.28
C VAL A 123 0.51 -8.70 3.17
N ILE A 124 1.22 -9.77 3.47
CA ILE A 124 0.65 -11.13 3.51
C ILE A 124 -0.43 -11.23 4.58
N ASN A 125 -0.14 -10.78 5.81
CA ASN A 125 -1.08 -10.82 6.93
C ASN A 125 -2.39 -10.11 6.57
N VAL A 126 -2.29 -8.86 6.11
CA VAL A 126 -3.47 -8.04 5.78
C VAL A 126 -4.20 -8.63 4.57
N THR A 127 -3.49 -8.99 3.51
CA THR A 127 -4.14 -9.54 2.31
C THR A 127 -4.93 -10.80 2.66
N ASN A 128 -4.33 -11.74 3.38
CA ASN A 128 -4.99 -13.01 3.74
C ASN A 128 -6.20 -12.79 4.64
N ALA A 129 -6.13 -11.88 5.63
CA ALA A 129 -7.24 -11.54 6.51
C ALA A 129 -8.43 -10.95 5.75
N PHE A 130 -8.18 -10.13 4.70
CA PHE A 130 -9.22 -9.46 3.93
C PHE A 130 -9.67 -10.22 2.68
N LEU A 131 -9.00 -11.29 2.26
CA LEU A 131 -9.42 -12.11 1.10
C LEU A 131 -10.89 -12.58 1.18
N PRO A 132 -11.43 -13.04 2.34
CA PRO A 132 -12.84 -13.42 2.42
C PRO A 132 -13.79 -12.27 2.05
N LEU A 133 -13.48 -11.03 2.45
CA LEU A 133 -14.30 -9.86 2.14
C LEU A 133 -14.14 -9.40 0.69
N LEU A 134 -12.95 -9.52 0.11
CA LEU A 134 -12.70 -9.25 -1.31
C LEU A 134 -13.48 -10.22 -2.20
N ARG A 135 -13.60 -11.49 -1.80
CA ARG A 135 -14.42 -12.50 -2.50
C ARG A 135 -15.92 -12.19 -2.52
N HIS A 136 -16.41 -11.32 -1.64
CA HIS A 136 -17.80 -10.85 -1.65
C HIS A 136 -18.01 -9.64 -2.59
N SER A 137 -16.95 -9.09 -3.15
CA SER A 137 -17.03 -8.01 -4.15
C SER A 137 -17.27 -8.58 -5.56
N ALA A 138 -18.05 -7.84 -6.35
CA ALA A 138 -18.23 -8.17 -7.77
C ALA A 138 -17.01 -7.76 -8.63
N ALA A 139 -16.17 -6.85 -8.12
CA ALA A 139 -14.99 -6.34 -8.81
C ALA A 139 -13.90 -6.01 -7.78
N PRO A 140 -13.13 -7.01 -7.30
CA PRO A 140 -12.13 -6.80 -6.25
C PRO A 140 -10.76 -6.41 -6.81
N TRP A 141 -10.10 -5.44 -6.13
CA TRP A 141 -8.74 -4.99 -6.42
C TRP A 141 -7.82 -5.11 -5.21
N ILE A 142 -6.58 -5.50 -5.43
CA ILE A 142 -5.47 -5.39 -4.48
C ILE A 142 -4.38 -4.54 -5.11
N VAL A 143 -4.02 -3.45 -4.45
CA VAL A 143 -2.96 -2.54 -4.90
C VAL A 143 -1.85 -2.51 -3.85
N ASN A 144 -0.65 -2.94 -4.24
CA ASN A 144 0.53 -2.93 -3.38
C ASN A 144 1.40 -1.72 -3.71
N VAL A 145 1.54 -0.78 -2.77
CA VAL A 145 2.40 0.39 -2.94
C VAL A 145 3.86 -0.03 -2.76
N SER A 146 4.53 -0.28 -3.87
CA SER A 146 5.92 -0.66 -3.95
C SER A 146 6.83 0.57 -4.14
N SER A 147 7.87 0.43 -4.93
CA SER A 147 8.82 1.50 -5.27
C SER A 147 9.68 1.08 -6.45
N SER A 148 9.96 1.99 -7.36
CA SER A 148 10.96 1.78 -8.41
C SER A 148 12.39 1.55 -7.87
N ALA A 149 12.66 1.91 -6.62
CA ALA A 149 13.90 1.54 -5.96
C ALA A 149 14.08 0.01 -5.86
N GLY A 150 12.97 -0.75 -5.78
CA GLY A 150 12.98 -2.22 -5.79
C GLY A 150 13.03 -2.86 -7.17
N SER A 151 13.07 -2.10 -8.25
CA SER A 151 13.17 -2.61 -9.62
C SER A 151 14.54 -3.25 -9.88
N LEU A 152 14.58 -4.54 -10.19
CA LEU A 152 15.83 -5.23 -10.54
C LEU A 152 16.42 -4.69 -11.83
N ALA A 153 15.58 -4.34 -12.79
CA ALA A 153 16.04 -3.75 -14.06
C ALA A 153 16.71 -2.40 -13.83
N LYS A 154 16.13 -1.53 -12.98
CA LYS A 154 16.76 -0.24 -12.61
C LYS A 154 18.02 -0.43 -11.78
N MET A 155 18.02 -1.36 -10.81
CA MET A 155 19.21 -1.62 -9.97
C MET A 155 20.39 -2.19 -10.76
N ALA A 156 20.13 -2.97 -11.82
CA ALA A 156 21.17 -3.54 -12.68
C ALA A 156 21.73 -2.55 -13.72
N ASP A 157 21.10 -1.38 -13.87
CA ASP A 157 21.57 -0.33 -14.77
C ASP A 157 22.86 0.28 -14.21
N PRO A 158 24.00 0.24 -14.93
CA PRO A 158 25.27 0.80 -14.46
C PRO A 158 25.21 2.32 -14.25
N ASP A 159 24.27 3.02 -14.90
CA ASP A 159 24.09 4.46 -14.73
C ASP A 159 23.11 4.81 -13.58
N ASN A 160 22.60 3.80 -12.87
CA ASN A 160 21.76 4.02 -11.72
C ASN A 160 22.56 4.36 -10.46
N HIS A 161 22.44 5.59 -10.01
CA HIS A 161 23.09 6.11 -8.80
C HIS A 161 22.13 6.20 -7.60
N SER A 162 21.09 5.35 -7.56
CA SER A 162 20.16 5.29 -6.44
C SER A 162 20.88 4.89 -5.14
N ARG A 163 20.30 5.33 -4.01
CA ARG A 163 20.86 5.00 -2.70
C ARG A 163 20.85 3.50 -2.43
N ILE A 164 21.91 3.02 -1.81
CA ILE A 164 21.99 1.65 -1.30
C ILE A 164 21.23 1.58 0.03
N ALA A 165 20.32 0.61 0.13
CA ALA A 165 19.53 0.36 1.34
C ALA A 165 19.09 -1.11 1.37
N ILE A 166 19.92 -2.01 1.93
CA ILE A 166 19.71 -3.46 1.84
C ILE A 166 18.48 -3.98 2.60
N GLY A 167 17.91 -3.19 3.50
CA GLY A 167 16.62 -3.49 4.13
C GLY A 167 15.46 -3.07 3.23
N TYR A 168 15.38 -1.78 2.92
CA TYR A 168 14.25 -1.20 2.19
C TYR A 168 14.14 -1.69 0.75
N VAL A 169 15.22 -1.56 -0.03
CA VAL A 169 15.22 -1.87 -1.47
C VAL A 169 14.82 -3.32 -1.74
N PRO A 170 15.47 -4.34 -1.14
CA PRO A 170 15.05 -5.74 -1.32
C PRO A 170 13.65 -6.03 -0.80
N SER A 171 13.17 -5.33 0.25
CA SER A 171 11.79 -5.51 0.72
C SER A 171 10.76 -5.10 -0.34
N LYS A 172 11.04 -4.04 -1.11
CA LYS A 172 10.17 -3.60 -2.21
C LYS A 172 10.28 -4.50 -3.44
N THR A 173 11.47 -5.06 -3.74
CA THR A 173 11.62 -6.12 -4.74
C THR A 173 10.80 -7.35 -4.37
N ALA A 174 10.90 -7.79 -3.12
CA ALA A 174 10.10 -8.91 -2.61
C ALA A 174 8.59 -8.63 -2.71
N LEU A 175 8.15 -7.41 -2.42
CA LEU A 175 6.75 -7.01 -2.55
C LEU A 175 6.25 -7.05 -4.00
N THR A 176 7.06 -6.62 -4.98
CA THR A 176 6.68 -6.73 -6.40
C THR A 176 6.60 -8.20 -6.84
N ALA A 177 7.53 -9.05 -6.39
CA ALA A 177 7.46 -10.48 -6.63
C ALA A 177 6.23 -11.13 -5.96
N LEU A 178 5.89 -10.74 -4.73
CA LEU A 178 4.69 -11.18 -4.01
C LEU A 178 3.41 -10.80 -4.77
N THR A 179 3.36 -9.60 -5.35
CA THR A 179 2.24 -9.13 -6.17
C THR A 179 1.96 -10.10 -7.32
N LEU A 180 3.01 -10.55 -8.02
CA LEU A 180 2.86 -11.55 -9.09
C LEU A 180 2.34 -12.91 -8.60
N GLN A 181 2.73 -13.33 -7.39
CA GLN A 181 2.24 -14.60 -6.83
C GLN A 181 0.75 -14.50 -6.48
N TYR A 182 0.30 -13.40 -5.85
CA TYR A 182 -1.12 -13.18 -5.61
C TYR A 182 -1.91 -13.03 -6.91
N ALA A 183 -1.41 -12.28 -7.89
CA ALA A 183 -2.07 -12.13 -9.19
C ALA A 183 -2.30 -13.48 -9.88
N LYS A 184 -1.31 -14.38 -9.83
CA LYS A 184 -1.43 -15.73 -10.38
C LYS A 184 -2.35 -16.62 -9.55
N GLY A 185 -2.21 -16.58 -8.22
CA GLY A 185 -2.96 -17.43 -7.31
C GLY A 185 -4.45 -17.10 -7.23
N LEU A 186 -4.81 -15.85 -7.52
CA LEU A 186 -6.19 -15.33 -7.44
C LEU A 186 -6.83 -15.09 -8.83
N ALA A 187 -6.18 -15.51 -9.90
CA ALA A 187 -6.66 -15.28 -11.27
C ALA A 187 -8.05 -15.90 -11.53
N ASP A 188 -8.28 -17.13 -11.07
CA ASP A 188 -9.57 -17.82 -11.23
C ASP A 188 -10.69 -17.18 -10.38
N GLU A 189 -10.32 -16.39 -9.38
CA GLU A 189 -11.25 -15.64 -8.53
C GLU A 189 -11.52 -14.23 -9.08
N HIS A 190 -10.93 -13.87 -10.21
CA HIS A 190 -11.03 -12.55 -10.84
C HIS A 190 -10.64 -11.38 -9.94
N ILE A 191 -9.73 -11.59 -8.97
CA ILE A 191 -9.17 -10.53 -8.13
C ILE A 191 -7.98 -9.92 -8.85
N LEU A 192 -8.05 -8.63 -9.20
CA LEU A 192 -6.95 -7.94 -9.86
C LEU A 192 -5.92 -7.49 -8.82
N VAL A 193 -4.66 -7.91 -9.00
CA VAL A 193 -3.57 -7.62 -8.06
C VAL A 193 -2.43 -6.93 -8.78
N ASN A 194 -2.12 -5.68 -8.41
CA ASN A 194 -1.10 -4.87 -9.08
C ASN A 194 -0.19 -4.17 -8.08
N ALA A 195 1.06 -3.92 -8.48
CA ALA A 195 2.00 -3.08 -7.74
C ALA A 195 2.09 -1.69 -8.38
N VAL A 196 2.35 -0.67 -7.55
CA VAL A 196 2.54 0.70 -8.03
C VAL A 196 3.79 1.35 -7.47
N ASP A 197 4.42 2.21 -8.27
CA ASP A 197 5.48 3.12 -7.84
C ASP A 197 4.91 4.53 -7.64
N PRO A 198 4.91 5.08 -6.43
CA PRO A 198 4.49 6.46 -6.17
C PRO A 198 5.53 7.50 -6.64
N GLY A 199 6.74 7.07 -7.01
CA GLY A 199 7.90 7.93 -7.21
C GLY A 199 8.52 8.43 -5.91
N PHE A 200 9.43 9.39 -6.00
CA PHE A 200 10.12 9.96 -4.82
C PHE A 200 9.28 11.07 -4.20
N VAL A 201 8.44 10.70 -3.25
CA VAL A 201 7.42 11.56 -2.62
C VAL A 201 7.92 12.12 -1.29
N ALA A 202 7.72 13.42 -1.06
CA ALA A 202 8.05 14.11 0.20
C ALA A 202 7.09 13.68 1.33
N THR A 203 7.52 12.74 2.15
CA THR A 203 6.80 12.25 3.32
C THR A 203 7.76 12.05 4.50
N ASP A 204 7.25 11.77 5.66
CA ASP A 204 8.03 11.44 6.84
C ASP A 204 8.89 10.16 6.67
N LEU A 205 8.52 9.27 5.75
CA LEU A 205 9.29 8.09 5.40
C LEU A 205 10.72 8.42 4.93
N ASN A 206 10.93 9.58 4.33
CA ASN A 206 12.22 10.05 3.82
C ASN A 206 12.60 11.45 4.30
N ASN A 207 12.10 11.87 5.48
CA ASN A 207 12.32 13.19 6.05
C ASN A 207 11.96 14.33 5.08
N PHE A 208 10.90 14.15 4.29
CA PHE A 208 10.39 15.10 3.29
C PHE A 208 11.39 15.47 2.18
N ALA A 209 12.39 14.60 1.92
CA ALA A 209 13.40 14.82 0.88
C ALA A 209 12.89 14.55 -0.55
N GLY A 210 11.66 14.08 -0.71
CA GLY A 210 11.06 13.79 -2.01
C GLY A 210 10.80 15.05 -2.85
N VAL A 211 10.70 14.86 -4.17
CA VAL A 211 10.42 15.94 -5.14
C VAL A 211 8.96 15.98 -5.56
N ARG A 212 8.19 14.93 -5.26
CA ARG A 212 6.76 14.83 -5.54
C ARG A 212 5.95 15.13 -4.28
N THR A 213 4.77 15.70 -4.44
CA THR A 213 3.81 15.84 -3.32
C THR A 213 3.13 14.50 -3.02
N PRO A 214 2.60 14.29 -1.80
CA PRO A 214 1.78 13.10 -1.48
C PRO A 214 0.61 12.91 -2.46
N ALA A 215 -0.04 14.00 -2.89
CA ALA A 215 -1.13 13.97 -3.87
C ALA A 215 -0.68 13.39 -5.22
N GLN A 216 0.50 13.77 -5.71
CA GLN A 216 1.08 13.20 -6.93
C GLN A 216 1.47 11.72 -6.75
N GLY A 217 1.97 11.34 -5.56
CA GLY A 217 2.33 9.96 -5.25
C GLY A 217 1.13 9.01 -5.12
N ALA A 218 -0.06 9.54 -4.84
CA ALA A 218 -1.28 8.76 -4.71
C ALA A 218 -1.88 8.33 -6.07
N VAL A 219 -1.57 9.04 -7.17
CA VAL A 219 -2.25 8.89 -8.47
C VAL A 219 -2.21 7.46 -8.98
N ALA A 220 -1.04 6.81 -9.03
CA ALA A 220 -0.91 5.44 -9.54
C ALA A 220 -1.76 4.43 -8.74
N ALA A 221 -1.80 4.56 -7.41
CA ALA A 221 -2.59 3.68 -6.56
C ALA A 221 -4.10 3.88 -6.78
N VAL A 222 -4.56 5.11 -6.92
CA VAL A 222 -5.96 5.42 -7.21
C VAL A 222 -6.35 4.90 -8.60
N GLN A 223 -5.51 5.10 -9.62
CA GLN A 223 -5.73 4.55 -10.95
C GLN A 223 -5.90 3.03 -10.90
N MET A 224 -4.96 2.30 -10.24
CA MET A 224 -5.02 0.83 -10.17
C MET A 224 -6.16 0.30 -9.30
N ALA A 225 -6.67 1.06 -8.33
CA ALA A 225 -7.85 0.70 -7.54
C ALA A 225 -9.18 0.97 -8.27
N THR A 226 -9.15 1.65 -9.42
CA THR A 226 -10.35 2.06 -10.19
C THR A 226 -10.29 1.64 -11.67
N ILE A 227 -9.34 0.81 -12.07
CA ILE A 227 -9.29 0.26 -13.43
C ILE A 227 -10.55 -0.59 -13.70
N PRO A 228 -10.97 -0.72 -14.97
CA PRO A 228 -12.02 -1.67 -15.32
C PRO A 228 -11.71 -3.08 -14.86
N HIS A 229 -12.74 -3.86 -14.52
CA HIS A 229 -12.58 -5.21 -13.97
C HIS A 229 -11.98 -6.23 -14.98
N ASP A 230 -11.99 -5.91 -16.24
CA ASP A 230 -11.29 -6.61 -17.33
C ASP A 230 -9.87 -6.06 -17.59
N GLY A 231 -9.40 -5.18 -16.70
CA GLY A 231 -8.10 -4.56 -16.76
C GLY A 231 -6.94 -5.49 -16.40
N PRO A 232 -5.70 -4.98 -16.39
CA PRO A 232 -4.51 -5.77 -16.12
C PRO A 232 -4.43 -6.27 -14.67
N THR A 233 -3.84 -7.44 -14.50
CA THR A 233 -3.39 -8.00 -13.22
C THR A 233 -1.95 -8.44 -13.31
N GLY A 234 -1.22 -8.45 -12.20
CA GLY A 234 0.20 -8.81 -12.18
C GLY A 234 1.06 -7.77 -12.90
N THR A 235 0.74 -6.48 -12.75
CA THR A 235 1.54 -5.39 -13.34
C THR A 235 2.27 -4.59 -12.27
N PHE A 236 3.34 -3.93 -12.69
CA PHE A 236 4.00 -2.87 -11.93
C PHE A 236 3.96 -1.58 -12.75
N THR A 237 3.35 -0.53 -12.19
CA THR A 237 3.05 0.72 -12.92
C THR A 237 3.37 1.93 -12.05
N ASP A 238 3.63 3.06 -12.69
CA ASP A 238 3.58 4.39 -12.09
C ASP A 238 2.39 5.19 -12.68
N ASP A 239 2.33 6.48 -12.43
CA ASP A 239 1.28 7.37 -12.97
C ASP A 239 1.43 7.67 -14.46
N GLN A 240 2.49 7.21 -15.11
CA GLN A 240 2.73 7.36 -16.55
C GLN A 240 2.49 6.04 -17.32
N GLY A 241 2.41 4.91 -16.63
CA GLY A 241 2.18 3.60 -17.23
C GLY A 241 3.07 2.50 -16.67
N PRO A 242 3.41 1.48 -17.47
CA PRO A 242 4.22 0.34 -17.02
C PRO A 242 5.62 0.77 -16.55
N ALA A 243 5.98 0.33 -15.35
CA ALA A 243 7.30 0.50 -14.76
C ALA A 243 8.15 -0.77 -14.96
N PRO A 244 9.48 -0.67 -15.10
CA PRO A 244 10.35 -1.84 -15.20
C PRO A 244 10.40 -2.57 -13.85
N TRP A 245 10.41 -3.92 -13.92
CA TRP A 245 10.51 -4.83 -12.77
C TRP A 245 11.89 -4.82 -12.10
#